data_eed19502380791b95a41e09d29f84654
#
_entry.id   eed19502380791b95a41e09d29f84654
#
_cell.length_a   1.000
_cell.length_b   1.000
_cell.length_c   1.000
_cell.angle_alpha   90.00
_cell.angle_beta   90.00
_cell.angle_gamma   90.00
#
_symmetry.space_group_name_H-M   'P 1'
#
loop_
_entity.id
_entity.type
_entity.pdbx_description
1 polymer ?
#
loop_
_entity_poly.entity_id
_entity_poly.type
_entity_poly.pdbx_seq_one_letter_code
_entity_poly.pdbx_strand_id
1 'polypeptide(L)'
;MADALRAIVPHRTDAGRPMTWIEVGSVAGPTADIPSAALRAARLQIVGSGQGSVPTRDIVAELPALAAEVSRGTFRVDPRPVPLAEVESAWQDTRGDQRIVIVP
;
A
#
# COMPACT_ATOMS: atom_id res chain seq x y z
N MET A 1 8.64 5.77 -6.97
CA MET A 1 8.67 4.82 -8.12
C MET A 1 9.97 4.89 -8.91
N ALA A 2 10.37 6.04 -9.48
CA ALA A 2 11.56 6.14 -10.36
C ALA A 2 12.85 5.57 -9.73
N ASP A 3 13.17 5.95 -8.50
CA ASP A 3 14.39 5.50 -7.82
C ASP A 3 14.35 4.00 -7.50
N ALA A 4 13.19 3.49 -7.12
CA ALA A 4 13.02 2.05 -6.92
C ALA A 4 13.23 1.26 -8.22
N LEU A 5 12.70 1.74 -9.35
CA LEU A 5 12.93 1.11 -10.64
C LEU A 5 14.40 1.16 -11.07
N ARG A 6 15.09 2.29 -10.83
CA ARG A 6 16.54 2.41 -11.08
C ARG A 6 17.36 1.46 -10.22
N ALA A 7 16.93 1.21 -8.99
CA ALA A 7 17.60 0.30 -8.08
C ALA A 7 17.32 -1.18 -8.41
N ILE A 8 16.08 -1.53 -8.78
CA ILE A 8 15.66 -2.93 -8.94
C ILE A 8 16.05 -3.48 -10.31
N VAL A 9 15.76 -2.73 -11.38
CA VAL A 9 15.86 -3.25 -12.76
C VAL A 9 17.26 -3.76 -13.12
N PRO A 10 18.37 -3.06 -12.81
CA PRO A 10 19.71 -3.53 -13.14
C PRO A 10 20.17 -4.77 -12.36
N HIS A 11 19.53 -5.05 -11.21
CA HIS A 11 19.93 -6.15 -10.32
C HIS A 11 19.08 -7.41 -10.50
N ARG A 12 18.19 -7.43 -11.49
CA ARG A 12 17.40 -8.63 -11.78
C ARG A 12 18.27 -9.72 -12.36
N THR A 13 18.17 -10.91 -11.80
CA THR A 13 18.89 -12.10 -12.26
C THR A 13 18.39 -12.61 -13.62
N ASP A 14 17.13 -12.36 -13.93
CA ASP A 14 16.51 -12.69 -15.22
C ASP A 14 15.70 -11.49 -15.73
N ALA A 15 16.28 -10.73 -16.64
CA ALA A 15 15.62 -9.59 -17.29
C ALA A 15 14.47 -10.00 -18.24
N GLY A 16 14.50 -11.23 -18.75
CA GLY A 16 13.46 -11.76 -19.64
C GLY A 16 12.17 -12.15 -18.91
N ARG A 17 12.22 -12.40 -17.60
CA ARG A 17 11.04 -12.72 -16.80
C ARG A 17 10.15 -11.47 -16.65
N PRO A 18 8.83 -11.55 -16.90
CA PRO A 18 7.93 -10.44 -16.69
C PRO A 18 7.97 -9.93 -15.25
N MET A 19 7.84 -8.62 -15.06
CA MET A 19 7.71 -7.98 -13.75
C MET A 19 6.46 -7.12 -13.74
N THR A 20 5.62 -7.31 -12.73
CA THR A 20 4.46 -6.46 -12.50
C THR A 20 4.74 -5.52 -11.34
N TRP A 21 4.63 -4.23 -11.60
CA TRP A 21 4.61 -3.19 -10.58
C TRP A 21 3.16 -2.87 -10.24
N ILE A 22 2.78 -3.03 -8.98
CA ILE A 22 1.44 -2.70 -8.52
C ILE A 22 1.50 -1.35 -7.78
N GLU A 23 0.82 -0.35 -8.32
CA GLU A 23 0.71 0.98 -7.71
C GLU A 23 -0.54 1.01 -6.82
N VAL A 24 -0.32 1.09 -5.49
CA VAL A 24 -1.39 0.99 -4.49
C VAL A 24 -1.71 2.32 -3.80
N GLY A 25 -0.90 3.35 -4.00
CA GLY A 25 -1.12 4.64 -3.34
C GLY A 25 -0.11 5.70 -3.71
N SER A 26 -0.37 6.92 -3.27
CA SER A 26 0.36 8.12 -3.66
C SER A 26 0.98 8.90 -2.49
N VAL A 27 1.31 8.23 -1.39
CA VAL A 27 1.93 8.86 -0.20
C VAL A 27 3.23 9.59 -0.55
N ALA A 28 3.99 9.06 -1.49
CA ALA A 28 5.23 9.67 -1.97
C ALA A 28 5.02 10.80 -3.01
N GLY A 29 3.77 11.12 -3.34
CA GLY A 29 3.40 12.15 -4.31
C GLY A 29 2.39 11.66 -5.34
N PRO A 30 1.61 12.58 -5.95
CA PRO A 30 0.54 12.24 -6.90
C PRO A 30 1.07 11.81 -8.28
N THR A 31 2.33 12.07 -8.56
CA THR A 31 2.98 11.77 -9.84
C THR A 31 4.35 11.14 -9.63
N ALA A 32 4.81 10.36 -10.59
CA ALA A 32 6.16 9.80 -10.59
C ALA A 32 6.71 9.72 -12.02
N ASP A 33 7.96 10.13 -12.20
CA ASP A 33 8.68 9.91 -13.44
C ASP A 33 9.01 8.43 -13.59
N ILE A 34 8.81 7.90 -14.79
CA ILE A 34 9.16 6.52 -15.11
C ILE A 34 10.32 6.53 -16.11
N PRO A 35 11.49 6.00 -15.73
CA PRO A 35 12.61 5.93 -16.64
C PRO A 35 12.30 5.04 -17.85
N SER A 36 12.33 5.58 -19.05
CA SER A 36 12.08 4.83 -20.29
C SER A 36 12.99 3.61 -20.44
N ALA A 37 14.26 3.74 -20.00
CA ALA A 37 15.21 2.65 -20.01
C ALA A 37 14.76 1.47 -19.13
N ALA A 38 14.19 1.75 -17.96
CA ALA A 38 13.69 0.69 -17.05
C ALA A 38 12.51 -0.08 -17.68
N LEU A 39 11.60 0.61 -18.36
CA LEU A 39 10.48 -0.03 -19.07
C LEU A 39 10.98 -0.98 -20.15
N ARG A 40 11.99 -0.56 -20.93
CA ARG A 40 12.53 -1.36 -22.04
C ARG A 40 13.40 -2.53 -21.59
N ALA A 41 14.06 -2.39 -20.46
CA ALA A 41 15.03 -3.38 -19.97
C ALA A 41 14.40 -4.53 -19.15
N ALA A 42 13.13 -4.45 -18.78
CA ALA A 42 12.60 -5.32 -17.73
C ALA A 42 11.27 -6.02 -18.04
N ARG A 43 10.76 -5.98 -19.26
CA ARG A 43 9.40 -6.47 -19.55
C ARG A 43 8.42 -6.05 -18.44
N LEU A 44 8.46 -4.76 -18.08
CA LEU A 44 7.73 -4.19 -16.97
C LEU A 44 6.28 -3.90 -17.38
N GLN A 45 5.35 -4.38 -16.56
CA GLN A 45 3.95 -4.01 -16.59
C GLN A 45 3.62 -3.20 -15.34
N ILE A 46 2.94 -2.06 -15.50
CA ILE A 46 2.47 -1.23 -14.38
C ILE A 46 0.96 -1.34 -14.33
N VAL A 47 0.42 -1.70 -13.18
CA VAL A 47 -1.02 -1.81 -12.92
C VAL A 47 -1.40 -1.04 -11.68
N GLY A 48 -2.59 -0.44 -11.67
CA GLY A 48 -3.14 0.22 -10.49
C GLY A 48 -3.88 -0.79 -9.60
N SER A 49 -3.85 -0.54 -8.29
CA SER A 49 -4.67 -1.22 -7.32
C SER A 49 -5.28 -0.20 -6.36
N GLY A 50 -6.59 -0.02 -6.38
CA GLY A 50 -7.31 0.94 -5.56
C GLY A 50 -8.82 0.77 -5.74
N GLN A 51 -9.60 1.64 -5.12
CA GLN A 51 -11.07 1.54 -5.12
C GLN A 51 -11.70 1.52 -6.53
N GLY A 52 -11.05 2.06 -7.54
CA GLY A 52 -11.53 2.04 -8.91
C GLY A 52 -11.12 0.82 -9.72
N SER A 53 -10.16 0.02 -9.24
CA SER A 53 -9.60 -1.12 -9.98
C SER A 53 -10.31 -2.45 -9.67
N VAL A 54 -11.05 -2.52 -8.57
CA VAL A 54 -11.82 -3.69 -8.14
C VAL A 54 -13.25 -3.28 -7.84
N PRO A 55 -14.26 -4.00 -8.34
CA PRO A 55 -15.65 -3.74 -8.00
C PRO A 55 -15.89 -3.82 -6.49
N THR A 56 -16.67 -2.90 -5.94
CA THR A 56 -16.96 -2.86 -4.49
C THR A 56 -17.54 -4.18 -3.97
N ARG A 57 -18.38 -4.85 -4.76
CA ARG A 57 -18.95 -6.16 -4.41
C ARG A 57 -17.88 -7.21 -4.14
N ASP A 58 -16.78 -7.19 -4.91
CA ASP A 58 -15.70 -8.17 -4.79
C ASP A 58 -14.86 -7.88 -3.53
N ILE A 59 -14.66 -6.59 -3.21
CA ILE A 59 -14.05 -6.17 -1.94
C ILE A 59 -14.90 -6.65 -0.76
N VAL A 60 -16.20 -6.43 -0.80
CA VAL A 60 -17.13 -6.85 0.27
C VAL A 60 -17.14 -8.37 0.44
N ALA A 61 -17.06 -9.12 -0.65
CA ALA A 61 -17.03 -10.59 -0.61
C ALA A 61 -15.80 -11.15 0.13
N GLU A 62 -14.67 -10.43 0.14
CA GLU A 62 -13.44 -10.84 0.83
C GLU A 62 -13.42 -10.45 2.32
N LEU A 63 -14.29 -9.56 2.79
CA LEU A 63 -14.27 -9.09 4.18
C LEU A 63 -14.43 -10.22 5.22
N PRO A 64 -15.28 -11.25 5.03
CA PRO A 64 -15.38 -12.36 5.99
C PRO A 64 -14.08 -13.14 6.14
N ALA A 65 -13.37 -13.38 5.03
CA ALA A 65 -12.07 -14.07 5.04
C ALA A 65 -11.01 -13.22 5.76
N LEU A 66 -10.98 -11.92 5.48
CA LEU A 66 -10.08 -10.97 6.16
C LEU A 66 -10.37 -10.93 7.68
N ALA A 67 -11.64 -10.86 8.09
CA ALA A 67 -12.03 -10.85 9.49
C ALA A 67 -11.60 -12.14 10.21
N ALA A 68 -11.70 -13.28 9.55
CA ALA A 68 -11.22 -14.54 10.09
C ALA A 68 -9.70 -14.55 10.29
N GLU A 69 -8.92 -14.00 9.36
CA GLU A 69 -7.45 -13.89 9.51
C GLU A 69 -7.06 -12.92 10.63
N VAL A 70 -7.76 -11.80 10.76
CA VAL A 70 -7.57 -10.87 11.89
C VAL A 70 -7.83 -11.58 13.22
N SER A 71 -8.94 -12.33 13.33
CA SER A 71 -9.31 -13.07 14.54
C SER A 71 -8.32 -14.18 14.90
N ARG A 72 -7.64 -14.76 13.92
CA ARG A 72 -6.57 -15.75 14.15
C ARG A 72 -5.24 -15.12 14.58
N GLY A 73 -5.13 -13.77 14.55
CA GLY A 73 -3.89 -13.07 14.85
C GLY A 73 -2.83 -13.16 13.75
N THR A 74 -3.22 -13.46 12.50
CA THR A 74 -2.32 -13.48 11.35
C THR A 74 -1.68 -12.12 11.10
N PHE A 75 -2.42 -11.05 11.39
CA PHE A 75 -1.94 -9.69 11.29
C PHE A 75 -1.67 -9.12 12.68
N ARG A 76 -0.48 -8.58 12.87
CA ARG A 76 -0.16 -7.79 14.06
C ARG A 76 -0.43 -6.33 13.76
N VAL A 77 -1.37 -5.76 14.50
CA VAL A 77 -1.66 -4.33 14.49
C VAL A 77 -1.41 -3.83 15.91
N ASP A 78 -0.59 -2.80 16.04
CA ASP A 78 -0.30 -2.15 17.31
C ASP A 78 -0.93 -0.74 17.28
N PRO A 79 -2.24 -0.61 17.51
CA PRO A 79 -2.92 0.66 17.51
C PRO A 79 -2.66 1.41 18.81
N ARG A 80 -2.64 2.73 18.74
CA ARG A 80 -2.69 3.61 19.90
C ARG A 80 -4.14 4.01 20.18
N PRO A 81 -4.80 3.44 21.19
CA PRO A 81 -6.15 3.86 21.55
C PRO A 81 -6.13 5.26 22.17
N VAL A 82 -7.07 6.09 21.76
CA VAL A 82 -7.25 7.45 22.29
C VAL A 82 -8.73 7.64 22.62
N PRO A 83 -9.09 8.11 23.84
CA PRO A 83 -10.46 8.40 24.19
C PRO A 83 -11.10 9.42 23.24
N LEU A 84 -12.39 9.27 22.97
CA LEU A 84 -13.14 10.21 22.12
C LEU A 84 -13.05 11.64 22.63
N ALA A 85 -12.97 11.84 23.95
CA ALA A 85 -12.81 13.14 24.56
C ALA A 85 -11.51 13.87 24.16
N GLU A 86 -10.50 13.14 23.69
CA GLU A 86 -9.20 13.65 23.27
C GLU A 86 -9.04 13.71 21.74
N VAL A 87 -10.13 13.57 20.99
CA VAL A 87 -10.10 13.48 19.51
C VAL A 87 -9.44 14.69 18.86
N GLU A 88 -9.65 15.90 19.38
CA GLU A 88 -9.05 17.12 18.82
C GLU A 88 -7.51 17.08 18.87
N SER A 89 -6.96 16.69 20.02
CA SER A 89 -5.51 16.57 20.17
C SER A 89 -4.93 15.42 19.34
N ALA A 90 -5.66 14.30 19.29
CA ALA A 90 -5.26 13.15 18.47
C ALA A 90 -5.25 13.47 16.97
N TRP A 91 -6.20 14.30 16.51
CA TRP A 91 -6.27 14.70 15.10
C TRP A 91 -5.10 15.56 14.65
N GLN A 92 -4.53 16.34 15.58
CA GLN A 92 -3.36 17.18 15.33
C GLN A 92 -2.03 16.42 15.49
N ASP A 93 -2.06 15.21 16.05
CA ASP A 93 -0.86 14.43 16.30
C ASP A 93 -0.44 13.65 15.06
N THR A 94 0.52 14.20 14.31
CA THR A 94 1.12 13.59 13.13
C THR A 94 2.44 12.87 13.40
N ARG A 95 2.84 12.68 14.67
CA ARG A 95 4.20 12.31 15.09
C ARG A 95 4.43 10.83 15.33
N GLY A 96 3.48 9.97 15.07
CA GLY A 96 3.61 8.56 15.42
C GLY A 96 3.54 7.62 14.24
N ASP A 97 4.27 6.50 14.32
CA ASP A 97 4.16 5.38 13.38
C ASP A 97 2.92 4.52 13.67
N GLN A 98 2.34 4.67 14.87
CA GLN A 98 1.17 3.89 15.28
C GLN A 98 -0.13 4.48 14.74
N ARG A 99 -1.02 3.61 14.32
CA ARG A 99 -2.38 3.98 13.93
C ARG A 99 -3.17 4.41 15.16
N ILE A 100 -3.63 5.65 15.19
CA ILE A 100 -4.56 6.12 16.22
C ILE A 100 -5.94 5.48 15.98
N VAL A 101 -6.51 4.93 17.05
CA VAL A 101 -7.89 4.40 17.05
C VAL A 101 -8.65 5.12 18.16
N ILE A 102 -9.69 5.86 17.77
CA ILE A 102 -10.56 6.55 18.72
C ILE A 102 -11.49 5.51 19.37
N VAL A 103 -11.51 5.50 20.68
CA VAL A 103 -12.35 4.60 21.49
C VAL A 103 -13.35 5.41 22.32
N PRO A 104 -14.55 4.84 22.60
CA PRO A 104 -15.57 5.48 23.44
C PRO A 104 -15.05 5.82 24.85
#